data_d7175d391adb9f40c42b35065ce58d17
#
_entry.id   d7175d391adb9f40c42b35065ce58d17
#
_cell.length_a   1.000
_cell.length_b   1.000
_cell.length_c   1.000
_cell.angle_alpha   90.00
_cell.angle_beta   90.00
_cell.angle_gamma   90.00
#
_symmetry.space_group_name_H-M   'P 1'
#
loop_
_entity.id
_entity.type
_entity.pdbx_description
1 polymer ?
#
loop_
_entity_poly.entity_id
_entity_poly.type
_entity_poly.pdbx_seq_one_letter_code
_entity_poly.pdbx_strand_id
1 'polypeptide(L)'
;MDSKDNLVIFDTTLRDGEQSPGASMTKDEKVRIAKALEKLGVDVIEAGFAVSSQGDFDAVQAIANTIRESRICSLSRAVKGDIEAAAEALKGAEAARIHTFIATSPIHMKYKLQMEPDQVMDQAIAAVKLARGLIDDVEFSLEDASRTEFDFMCRITEAVINAGAQTINLPDTVGYSDPGEYGDMIQRLLNSVPNADKAIFSVHCHNDLGLAVANSLAAVKAGARQVECTINGLGERAGNASLEELVMAIRTRKDIFPLQTHIDTTQIVPTSRLVSSVTGFPVQPNKAIVGANAFAHESGIHQDGILKFRETYEIMKAEDVGWSTNKLSLGKLSGRAAFSARLEELGISFESKDEFNQAFARFKDLADKKREIFDEDLQALVSDVQIGTEDDAITVKSLEVLSKTGQLPMAQICIRYKDKDHQSEASGDGAVDAIFNAIEKLITSETTLQLYSVNAVTEGTDSQGEVTVRLEKEGRIINGQGADTDILLASAKAYVNALTLMRNPGRLHPQLGGV
;
A
#
# COMPACT_ATOMS: atom_id res chain seq x y z
N MET A 1 -33.16 5.50 1.91
CA MET A 1 -32.10 6.52 1.79
C MET A 1 -32.10 6.98 0.36
N ASP A 2 -32.15 8.27 0.11
CA ASP A 2 -32.17 8.79 -1.27
C ASP A 2 -30.85 8.45 -1.99
N SER A 3 -30.98 7.97 -3.23
CA SER A 3 -29.81 7.62 -4.07
C SER A 3 -28.83 8.80 -4.33
N LYS A 4 -29.26 10.00 -4.01
CA LYS A 4 -28.50 11.24 -4.17
C LYS A 4 -27.42 11.45 -3.11
N ASP A 5 -27.47 10.71 -1.99
CA ASP A 5 -26.53 10.85 -0.88
C ASP A 5 -25.38 9.83 -0.94
N ASN A 6 -25.36 8.93 -1.94
CA ASN A 6 -24.30 7.94 -2.14
C ASN A 6 -23.36 8.37 -3.25
N LEU A 7 -22.06 8.20 -3.00
CA LEU A 7 -21.02 8.26 -4.00
C LEU A 7 -20.66 6.84 -4.43
N VAL A 8 -20.78 6.57 -5.72
CA VAL A 8 -20.39 5.31 -6.34
C VAL A 8 -18.86 5.27 -6.47
N ILE A 9 -18.25 4.24 -5.94
CA ILE A 9 -16.81 3.98 -6.08
C ILE A 9 -16.61 2.96 -7.19
N PHE A 10 -16.00 3.41 -8.28
CA PHE A 10 -15.62 2.60 -9.43
C PHE A 10 -14.12 2.33 -9.37
N ASP A 11 -13.73 1.08 -9.18
CA ASP A 11 -12.32 0.69 -9.15
C ASP A 11 -11.85 0.20 -10.52
N THR A 12 -10.80 0.82 -11.03
CA THR A 12 -10.15 0.45 -12.29
C THR A 12 -8.73 -0.13 -12.09
N THR A 13 -8.42 -0.64 -10.91
CA THR A 13 -7.11 -1.27 -10.61
C THR A 13 -6.79 -2.40 -11.58
N LEU A 14 -7.79 -3.20 -11.98
CA LEU A 14 -7.62 -4.36 -12.86
C LEU A 14 -7.61 -4.00 -14.36
N ARG A 15 -7.85 -2.74 -14.72
CA ARG A 15 -7.79 -2.25 -16.10
C ARG A 15 -6.73 -1.15 -16.25
N ASP A 16 -6.97 0.07 -15.74
CA ASP A 16 -6.03 1.19 -15.84
C ASP A 16 -4.81 0.99 -14.92
N GLY A 17 -5.05 0.44 -13.74
CA GLY A 17 -3.97 0.08 -12.82
C GLY A 17 -2.97 -0.92 -13.44
N GLU A 18 -3.46 -1.89 -14.19
CA GLU A 18 -2.61 -2.86 -14.91
C GLU A 18 -1.82 -2.25 -16.07
N GLN A 19 -2.25 -1.10 -16.58
CA GLN A 19 -1.53 -0.36 -17.63
C GLN A 19 -0.26 0.35 -17.10
N SER A 20 -0.05 0.40 -15.79
CA SER A 20 1.24 0.77 -15.21
C SER A 20 2.34 -0.14 -15.74
N PRO A 21 3.44 0.38 -16.33
CA PRO A 21 4.53 -0.45 -16.81
C PRO A 21 5.10 -1.37 -15.71
N GLY A 22 4.95 -2.68 -15.88
CA GLY A 22 5.41 -3.69 -14.91
C GLY A 22 4.33 -4.20 -13.93
N ALA A 23 3.09 -3.71 -13.99
CA ALA A 23 1.99 -4.13 -13.11
C ALA A 23 1.10 -5.24 -13.71
N SER A 24 1.55 -5.93 -14.77
CA SER A 24 0.77 -7.01 -15.41
C SER A 24 0.42 -8.11 -14.42
N MET A 25 -0.83 -8.57 -14.49
CA MET A 25 -1.39 -9.57 -13.57
C MET A 25 -1.88 -10.80 -14.35
N THR A 26 -1.71 -11.97 -13.76
CA THR A 26 -2.32 -13.20 -14.27
C THR A 26 -3.82 -13.22 -14.00
N LYS A 27 -4.57 -14.05 -14.73
CA LYS A 27 -6.01 -14.24 -14.50
C LYS A 27 -6.36 -14.56 -13.04
N ASP A 28 -5.60 -15.45 -12.39
CA ASP A 28 -5.88 -15.86 -11.02
C ASP A 28 -5.59 -14.74 -10.02
N GLU A 29 -4.57 -13.94 -10.27
CA GLU A 29 -4.26 -12.74 -9.49
C GLU A 29 -5.36 -11.67 -9.63
N LYS A 30 -5.86 -11.43 -10.85
CA LYS A 30 -6.99 -10.54 -11.10
C LYS A 30 -8.25 -10.99 -10.35
N VAL A 31 -8.58 -12.28 -10.38
CA VAL A 31 -9.71 -12.84 -9.63
C VAL A 31 -9.52 -12.66 -8.11
N ARG A 32 -8.30 -12.85 -7.61
CA ARG A 32 -7.97 -12.65 -6.20
C ARG A 32 -8.14 -11.20 -5.76
N ILE A 33 -7.68 -10.25 -6.58
CA ILE A 33 -7.88 -8.81 -6.31
C ILE A 33 -9.35 -8.44 -6.42
N ALA A 34 -10.09 -8.93 -7.43
CA ALA A 34 -11.52 -8.68 -7.57
C ALA A 34 -12.32 -9.09 -6.33
N LYS A 35 -12.01 -10.26 -5.73
CA LYS A 35 -12.61 -10.69 -4.45
C LYS A 35 -12.28 -9.76 -3.28
N ALA A 36 -11.07 -9.19 -3.25
CA ALA A 36 -10.69 -8.23 -2.22
C ALA A 36 -11.41 -6.89 -2.42
N LEU A 37 -11.59 -6.44 -3.67
CA LEU A 37 -12.36 -5.24 -4.01
C LEU A 37 -13.85 -5.40 -3.67
N GLU A 38 -14.45 -6.56 -3.95
CA GLU A 38 -15.81 -6.88 -3.53
C GLU A 38 -15.97 -6.85 -2.00
N LYS A 39 -15.04 -7.51 -1.28
CA LYS A 39 -15.02 -7.49 0.19
C LYS A 39 -14.81 -6.08 0.76
N LEU A 40 -14.02 -5.24 0.07
CA LEU A 40 -13.85 -3.82 0.40
C LEU A 40 -15.15 -3.02 0.22
N GLY A 41 -16.10 -3.53 -0.57
CA GLY A 41 -17.38 -2.87 -0.85
C GLY A 41 -17.33 -1.91 -2.04
N VAL A 42 -16.46 -2.17 -3.02
CA VAL A 42 -16.43 -1.41 -4.27
C VAL A 42 -17.72 -1.65 -5.05
N ASP A 43 -18.33 -0.56 -5.52
CA ASP A 43 -19.62 -0.63 -6.23
C ASP A 43 -19.48 -1.20 -7.65
N VAL A 44 -18.43 -0.77 -8.38
CA VAL A 44 -18.14 -1.20 -9.75
C VAL A 44 -16.67 -1.59 -9.87
N ILE A 45 -16.39 -2.77 -10.38
CA ILE A 45 -15.05 -3.28 -10.67
C ILE A 45 -14.86 -3.33 -12.18
N GLU A 46 -13.98 -2.51 -12.72
CA GLU A 46 -13.55 -2.59 -14.12
C GLU A 46 -12.52 -3.70 -14.28
N ALA A 47 -12.99 -4.85 -14.76
CA ALA A 47 -12.23 -6.10 -14.75
C ALA A 47 -11.14 -6.18 -15.82
N GLY A 48 -11.22 -5.34 -16.87
CA GLY A 48 -10.26 -5.30 -17.95
C GLY A 48 -10.82 -4.78 -19.25
N PHE A 49 -10.07 -5.05 -20.33
CA PHE A 49 -10.40 -4.71 -21.71
C PHE A 49 -10.51 -5.99 -22.54
N ALA A 50 -11.69 -6.61 -22.59
CA ALA A 50 -11.91 -7.96 -23.08
C ALA A 50 -11.39 -8.23 -24.51
N VAL A 51 -11.33 -7.21 -25.38
CA VAL A 51 -10.86 -7.37 -26.77
C VAL A 51 -9.35 -7.30 -26.92
N SER A 52 -8.61 -6.87 -25.89
CA SER A 52 -7.17 -6.64 -25.99
C SER A 52 -6.38 -7.94 -26.22
N SER A 53 -6.78 -9.03 -25.59
CA SER A 53 -6.20 -10.36 -25.75
C SER A 53 -7.16 -11.45 -25.29
N GLN A 54 -6.89 -12.72 -25.68
CA GLN A 54 -7.65 -13.85 -25.15
C GLN A 54 -7.51 -13.98 -23.62
N GLY A 55 -6.33 -13.68 -23.08
CA GLY A 55 -6.08 -13.68 -21.63
C GLY A 55 -6.92 -12.66 -20.87
N ASP A 56 -7.08 -11.44 -21.42
CA ASP A 56 -7.95 -10.41 -20.85
C ASP A 56 -9.42 -10.79 -20.94
N PHE A 57 -9.86 -11.34 -22.08
CA PHE A 57 -11.20 -11.88 -22.21
C PHE A 57 -11.50 -12.93 -21.12
N ASP A 58 -10.61 -13.91 -20.97
CA ASP A 58 -10.74 -15.01 -20.01
C ASP A 58 -10.71 -14.49 -18.56
N ALA A 59 -9.96 -13.42 -18.29
CA ALA A 59 -9.90 -12.78 -16.98
C ALA A 59 -11.20 -12.06 -16.66
N VAL A 60 -11.71 -11.22 -17.56
CA VAL A 60 -13.01 -10.53 -17.40
C VAL A 60 -14.12 -11.55 -17.18
N GLN A 61 -14.18 -12.61 -17.98
CA GLN A 61 -15.18 -13.68 -17.85
C GLN A 61 -15.06 -14.42 -16.51
N ALA A 62 -13.85 -14.72 -16.06
CA ALA A 62 -13.62 -15.38 -14.78
C ALA A 62 -14.08 -14.52 -13.60
N ILE A 63 -13.82 -13.21 -13.64
CA ILE A 63 -14.28 -12.24 -12.65
C ILE A 63 -15.80 -12.14 -12.68
N ALA A 64 -16.41 -11.99 -13.86
CA ALA A 64 -17.86 -11.93 -14.03
C ALA A 64 -18.57 -13.18 -13.47
N ASN A 65 -17.97 -14.36 -13.63
CA ASN A 65 -18.50 -15.61 -13.08
C ASN A 65 -18.28 -15.77 -11.56
N THR A 66 -17.39 -14.97 -10.95
CA THR A 66 -16.97 -15.14 -9.55
C THR A 66 -17.62 -14.12 -8.61
N ILE A 67 -17.65 -12.86 -8.99
CA ILE A 67 -18.11 -11.73 -8.18
C ILE A 67 -19.65 -11.66 -8.20
N ARG A 68 -20.28 -11.34 -7.07
CA ARG A 68 -21.74 -11.36 -6.90
C ARG A 68 -22.32 -10.05 -6.38
N GLU A 69 -21.60 -9.31 -5.55
CA GLU A 69 -22.12 -8.10 -4.89
C GLU A 69 -21.73 -6.82 -5.63
N SER A 70 -20.52 -6.78 -6.23
CA SER A 70 -20.08 -5.65 -7.04
C SER A 70 -20.54 -5.81 -8.49
N ARG A 71 -20.84 -4.70 -9.16
CA ARG A 71 -21.08 -4.68 -10.60
C ARG A 71 -19.77 -4.87 -11.35
N ILE A 72 -19.77 -5.74 -12.36
CA ILE A 72 -18.58 -5.99 -13.19
C ILE A 72 -18.67 -5.19 -14.47
N CYS A 73 -17.59 -4.47 -14.78
CA CYS A 73 -17.48 -3.61 -15.93
C CYS A 73 -16.37 -4.11 -16.87
N SER A 74 -16.54 -3.95 -18.17
CA SER A 74 -15.48 -4.12 -19.16
C SER A 74 -15.40 -2.90 -20.07
N LEU A 75 -14.17 -2.42 -20.27
CA LEU A 75 -13.88 -1.32 -21.19
C LEU A 75 -14.07 -1.79 -22.64
N SER A 76 -14.54 -0.89 -23.51
CA SER A 76 -14.63 -1.07 -24.95
C SER A 76 -14.45 0.26 -25.68
N ARG A 77 -13.71 0.26 -26.78
CA ARG A 77 -13.76 1.40 -27.71
C ARG A 77 -15.15 1.48 -28.35
N ALA A 78 -15.50 2.66 -28.83
CA ALA A 78 -16.78 2.88 -29.51
C ALA A 78 -16.83 2.20 -30.90
N VAL A 79 -16.51 0.89 -30.95
CA VAL A 79 -16.55 0.04 -32.15
C VAL A 79 -17.27 -1.27 -31.86
N LYS A 80 -18.01 -1.78 -32.86
CA LYS A 80 -18.91 -2.93 -32.70
C LYS A 80 -18.22 -4.14 -32.07
N GLY A 81 -17.07 -4.55 -32.59
CA GLY A 81 -16.37 -5.76 -32.13
C GLY A 81 -15.94 -5.70 -30.66
N ASP A 82 -15.52 -4.53 -30.18
CA ASP A 82 -15.11 -4.33 -28.79
C ASP A 82 -16.32 -4.44 -27.84
N ILE A 83 -17.43 -3.81 -28.22
CA ILE A 83 -18.68 -3.81 -27.44
C ILE A 83 -19.27 -5.22 -27.35
N GLU A 84 -19.26 -5.96 -28.47
CA GLU A 84 -19.74 -7.35 -28.51
C GLU A 84 -18.85 -8.28 -27.67
N ALA A 85 -17.52 -8.10 -27.72
CA ALA A 85 -16.58 -8.86 -26.89
C ALA A 85 -16.74 -8.58 -25.40
N ALA A 86 -16.94 -7.31 -25.02
CA ALA A 86 -17.23 -6.91 -23.64
C ALA A 86 -18.54 -7.55 -23.14
N ALA A 87 -19.62 -7.47 -23.93
CA ALA A 87 -20.91 -8.09 -23.58
C ALA A 87 -20.80 -9.62 -23.43
N GLU A 88 -20.04 -10.29 -24.31
CA GLU A 88 -19.83 -11.74 -24.24
C GLU A 88 -19.06 -12.15 -22.96
N ALA A 89 -17.98 -11.42 -22.64
CA ALA A 89 -17.19 -11.69 -21.45
C ALA A 89 -17.98 -11.45 -20.13
N LEU A 90 -18.95 -10.55 -20.16
CA LEU A 90 -19.76 -10.17 -18.99
C LEU A 90 -21.00 -11.05 -18.76
N LYS A 91 -21.32 -12.01 -19.63
CA LYS A 91 -22.55 -12.83 -19.57
C LYS A 91 -22.80 -13.53 -18.23
N GLY A 92 -21.75 -13.84 -17.48
CA GLY A 92 -21.84 -14.53 -16.19
C GLY A 92 -22.01 -13.62 -14.99
N ALA A 93 -21.99 -12.30 -15.18
CA ALA A 93 -22.09 -11.35 -14.08
C ALA A 93 -23.53 -11.19 -13.57
N GLU A 94 -23.73 -11.11 -12.25
CA GLU A 94 -25.04 -10.80 -11.65
C GLU A 94 -25.49 -9.37 -11.99
N ALA A 95 -24.53 -8.43 -12.05
CA ALA A 95 -24.73 -7.07 -12.51
C ALA A 95 -23.58 -6.69 -13.44
N ALA A 96 -23.88 -6.35 -14.68
CA ALA A 96 -22.90 -6.02 -15.70
C ALA A 96 -23.02 -4.57 -16.16
N ARG A 97 -21.87 -3.99 -16.56
CA ARG A 97 -21.78 -2.68 -17.21
C ARG A 97 -20.85 -2.75 -18.41
N ILE A 98 -21.24 -2.17 -19.53
CA ILE A 98 -20.31 -1.86 -20.61
C ILE A 98 -19.87 -0.42 -20.45
N HIS A 99 -18.55 -0.22 -20.38
CA HIS A 99 -17.91 1.09 -20.40
C HIS A 99 -17.34 1.33 -21.80
N THR A 100 -17.95 2.24 -22.56
CA THR A 100 -17.47 2.58 -23.90
C THR A 100 -17.01 4.03 -23.97
N PHE A 101 -16.04 4.31 -24.82
CA PHE A 101 -15.42 5.63 -24.90
C PHE A 101 -15.02 6.01 -26.32
N ILE A 102 -14.96 7.32 -26.57
CA ILE A 102 -14.30 7.91 -27.72
C ILE A 102 -13.68 9.24 -27.31
N ALA A 103 -12.57 9.62 -27.93
CA ALA A 103 -11.91 10.89 -27.63
C ALA A 103 -12.69 12.07 -28.23
N THR A 104 -12.81 13.14 -27.44
CA THR A 104 -13.64 14.31 -27.77
C THR A 104 -12.86 15.62 -27.87
N SER A 105 -11.59 15.65 -27.46
CA SER A 105 -10.78 16.87 -27.58
C SER A 105 -10.33 17.10 -29.02
N PRO A 106 -10.16 18.38 -29.42
CA PRO A 106 -9.73 18.75 -30.78
C PRO A 106 -8.41 18.07 -31.17
N ILE A 107 -7.47 17.96 -30.23
CA ILE A 107 -6.16 17.33 -30.48
C ILE A 107 -6.30 15.83 -30.78
N HIS A 108 -7.15 15.11 -30.04
CA HIS A 108 -7.38 13.68 -30.27
C HIS A 108 -8.21 13.44 -31.52
N MET A 109 -9.26 14.22 -31.76
CA MET A 109 -10.07 14.09 -32.98
C MET A 109 -9.22 14.27 -34.21
N LYS A 110 -8.35 15.30 -34.23
CA LYS A 110 -7.49 15.62 -35.38
C LYS A 110 -6.37 14.62 -35.61
N TYR A 111 -5.61 14.25 -34.57
CA TYR A 111 -4.36 13.51 -34.73
C TYR A 111 -4.48 12.02 -34.45
N LYS A 112 -5.37 11.61 -33.53
CA LYS A 112 -5.58 10.20 -33.15
C LYS A 112 -6.69 9.55 -33.97
N LEU A 113 -7.87 10.19 -33.99
CA LEU A 113 -9.04 9.64 -34.66
C LEU A 113 -9.10 9.98 -36.16
N GLN A 114 -8.58 11.15 -36.55
CA GLN A 114 -8.71 11.73 -37.90
C GLN A 114 -10.19 11.86 -38.33
N MET A 115 -11.02 12.36 -37.41
CA MET A 115 -12.47 12.48 -37.55
C MET A 115 -12.91 13.90 -37.22
N GLU A 116 -13.97 14.36 -37.92
CA GLU A 116 -14.66 15.59 -37.59
C GLU A 116 -15.59 15.40 -36.40
N PRO A 117 -15.92 16.46 -35.62
CA PRO A 117 -16.75 16.36 -34.40
C PRO A 117 -18.09 15.65 -34.62
N ASP A 118 -18.77 15.89 -35.74
CA ASP A 118 -20.06 15.25 -36.03
C ASP A 118 -19.91 13.74 -36.28
N GLN A 119 -18.80 13.29 -36.89
CA GLN A 119 -18.50 11.87 -37.06
C GLN A 119 -18.24 11.19 -35.70
N VAL A 120 -17.53 11.87 -34.79
CA VAL A 120 -17.29 11.38 -33.42
C VAL A 120 -18.61 11.25 -32.67
N MET A 121 -19.50 12.22 -32.78
CA MET A 121 -20.82 12.20 -32.18
C MET A 121 -21.69 11.05 -32.71
N ASP A 122 -21.72 10.86 -34.02
CA ASP A 122 -22.49 9.76 -34.66
C ASP A 122 -21.97 8.40 -34.19
N GLN A 123 -20.65 8.23 -34.11
CA GLN A 123 -20.05 7.00 -33.61
C GLN A 123 -20.34 6.76 -32.12
N ALA A 124 -20.30 7.79 -31.28
CA ALA A 124 -20.65 7.71 -29.88
C ALA A 124 -22.11 7.25 -29.69
N ILE A 125 -23.04 7.88 -30.40
CA ILE A 125 -24.47 7.51 -30.36
C ILE A 125 -24.67 6.06 -30.80
N ALA A 126 -24.05 5.64 -31.90
CA ALA A 126 -24.16 4.27 -32.40
C ALA A 126 -23.59 3.24 -31.39
N ALA A 127 -22.44 3.54 -30.77
CA ALA A 127 -21.83 2.69 -29.77
C ALA A 127 -22.70 2.54 -28.51
N VAL A 128 -23.23 3.64 -27.97
CA VAL A 128 -24.11 3.58 -26.81
C VAL A 128 -25.40 2.82 -27.11
N LYS A 129 -26.03 3.04 -28.26
CA LYS A 129 -27.21 2.27 -28.67
C LYS A 129 -26.94 0.78 -28.81
N LEU A 130 -25.79 0.40 -29.38
CA LEU A 130 -25.40 -1.00 -29.49
C LEU A 130 -25.17 -1.62 -28.10
N ALA A 131 -24.41 -0.95 -27.24
CA ALA A 131 -24.15 -1.41 -25.89
C ALA A 131 -25.44 -1.59 -25.09
N ARG A 132 -26.37 -0.63 -25.16
CA ARG A 132 -27.71 -0.70 -24.53
C ARG A 132 -28.56 -1.86 -25.05
N GLY A 133 -28.36 -2.23 -26.30
CA GLY A 133 -29.03 -3.41 -26.87
C GLY A 133 -28.53 -4.74 -26.32
N LEU A 134 -27.36 -4.76 -25.68
CA LEU A 134 -26.70 -5.95 -25.16
C LEU A 134 -26.73 -6.02 -23.62
N ILE A 135 -26.55 -4.89 -22.95
CA ILE A 135 -26.52 -4.78 -21.48
C ILE A 135 -27.28 -3.52 -21.04
N ASP A 136 -28.01 -3.63 -19.93
CA ASP A 136 -28.87 -2.54 -19.44
C ASP A 136 -28.12 -1.36 -18.81
N ASP A 137 -26.90 -1.52 -18.35
CA ASP A 137 -26.08 -0.46 -17.77
C ASP A 137 -24.92 -0.12 -18.69
N VAL A 138 -24.89 1.12 -19.16
CA VAL A 138 -23.86 1.64 -20.07
C VAL A 138 -23.27 2.92 -19.51
N GLU A 139 -21.96 2.92 -19.35
CA GLU A 139 -21.14 4.09 -19.07
C GLU A 139 -20.49 4.58 -20.35
N PHE A 140 -20.49 5.89 -20.55
CA PHE A 140 -19.82 6.52 -21.68
C PHE A 140 -18.80 7.54 -21.21
N SER A 141 -17.54 7.37 -21.63
CA SER A 141 -16.45 8.30 -21.36
C SER A 141 -16.15 9.22 -22.53
N LEU A 142 -16.08 10.51 -22.24
CA LEU A 142 -15.56 11.52 -23.14
C LEU A 142 -14.03 11.58 -22.98
N GLU A 143 -13.27 10.68 -23.62
CA GLU A 143 -11.81 10.66 -23.47
C GLU A 143 -11.21 12.05 -23.74
N ASP A 144 -10.37 12.53 -22.80
CA ASP A 144 -9.76 13.85 -22.80
C ASP A 144 -10.79 14.99 -22.63
N ALA A 145 -11.77 14.77 -21.75
CA ALA A 145 -12.83 15.73 -21.48
C ALA A 145 -12.31 17.06 -20.99
N SER A 146 -11.26 17.09 -20.16
CA SER A 146 -10.68 18.32 -19.63
C SER A 146 -10.15 19.28 -20.72
N ARG A 147 -9.87 18.78 -21.94
CA ARG A 147 -9.44 19.58 -23.08
C ARG A 147 -10.44 19.63 -24.23
N THR A 148 -11.66 19.16 -23.99
CA THR A 148 -12.76 19.18 -24.97
C THR A 148 -13.42 20.56 -25.01
N GLU A 149 -13.75 21.04 -26.22
CA GLU A 149 -14.52 22.28 -26.39
C GLU A 149 -15.87 22.17 -25.67
N PHE A 150 -16.20 23.16 -24.83
CA PHE A 150 -17.34 23.07 -23.92
C PHE A 150 -18.70 22.88 -24.64
N ASP A 151 -18.93 23.58 -25.75
CA ASP A 151 -20.16 23.43 -26.53
C ASP A 151 -20.30 22.03 -27.14
N PHE A 152 -19.19 21.46 -27.63
CA PHE A 152 -19.17 20.08 -28.12
C PHE A 152 -19.39 19.07 -26.98
N MET A 153 -18.78 19.31 -25.82
CA MET A 153 -18.98 18.49 -24.62
C MET A 153 -20.47 18.45 -24.22
N CYS A 154 -21.16 19.59 -24.21
CA CYS A 154 -22.59 19.65 -23.92
C CYS A 154 -23.42 18.85 -24.94
N ARG A 155 -23.16 19.06 -26.25
CA ARG A 155 -23.91 18.40 -27.33
C ARG A 155 -23.74 16.88 -27.29
N ILE A 156 -22.51 16.37 -27.17
CA ILE A 156 -22.26 14.93 -27.16
C ILE A 156 -22.81 14.29 -25.88
N THR A 157 -22.69 14.94 -24.71
CA THR A 157 -23.27 14.48 -23.46
C THR A 157 -24.78 14.30 -23.57
N GLU A 158 -25.50 15.33 -24.04
CA GLU A 158 -26.94 15.24 -24.26
C GLU A 158 -27.34 14.10 -25.22
N ALA A 159 -26.56 13.96 -26.32
CA ALA A 159 -26.82 12.96 -27.34
C ALA A 159 -26.64 11.52 -26.83
N VAL A 160 -25.58 11.24 -26.07
CA VAL A 160 -25.30 9.89 -25.54
C VAL A 160 -26.25 9.52 -24.39
N ILE A 161 -26.69 10.47 -23.56
CA ILE A 161 -27.74 10.25 -22.57
C ILE A 161 -29.07 9.90 -23.30
N ASN A 162 -29.41 10.61 -24.36
CA ASN A 162 -30.59 10.29 -25.17
C ASN A 162 -30.45 8.93 -25.90
N ALA A 163 -29.24 8.48 -26.21
CA ALA A 163 -28.95 7.18 -26.77
C ALA A 163 -29.07 6.03 -25.74
N GLY A 164 -29.06 6.36 -24.42
CA GLY A 164 -29.27 5.41 -23.33
C GLY A 164 -28.09 5.22 -22.37
N ALA A 165 -27.04 6.04 -22.42
CA ALA A 165 -25.99 6.05 -21.41
C ALA A 165 -26.58 6.48 -20.06
N GLN A 166 -26.30 5.70 -19.01
CA GLN A 166 -26.76 5.94 -17.64
C GLN A 166 -25.70 6.60 -16.77
N THR A 167 -24.43 6.49 -17.18
CA THR A 167 -23.30 7.16 -16.52
C THR A 167 -22.46 7.86 -17.58
N ILE A 168 -22.12 9.11 -17.32
CA ILE A 168 -21.25 9.93 -18.17
C ILE A 168 -19.98 10.21 -17.41
N ASN A 169 -18.87 9.71 -17.92
CA ASN A 169 -17.56 9.90 -17.31
C ASN A 169 -16.75 10.97 -18.04
N LEU A 170 -16.12 11.84 -17.28
CA LEU A 170 -15.41 13.03 -17.75
C LEU A 170 -13.95 12.94 -17.31
N PRO A 171 -13.09 12.23 -18.06
CA PRO A 171 -11.71 12.03 -17.64
C PRO A 171 -10.82 13.26 -17.85
N ASP A 172 -10.01 13.56 -16.83
CA ASP A 172 -8.78 14.35 -16.95
C ASP A 172 -7.64 13.40 -17.35
N THR A 173 -7.66 13.03 -18.62
CA THR A 173 -6.86 11.94 -19.21
C THR A 173 -5.36 12.18 -19.11
N VAL A 174 -4.91 13.43 -19.08
CA VAL A 174 -3.48 13.78 -19.01
C VAL A 174 -3.08 14.41 -17.67
N GLY A 175 -3.98 14.40 -16.68
CA GLY A 175 -3.73 14.92 -15.34
C GLY A 175 -3.33 16.40 -15.33
N TYR A 176 -3.99 17.20 -16.15
CA TYR A 176 -3.61 18.57 -16.50
C TYR A 176 -4.40 19.62 -15.72
N SER A 177 -5.62 19.31 -15.30
CA SER A 177 -6.54 20.26 -14.66
C SER A 177 -6.13 20.61 -13.24
N ASP A 178 -6.46 21.83 -12.79
CA ASP A 178 -6.49 22.16 -11.37
C ASP A 178 -7.89 21.93 -10.77
N PRO A 179 -8.01 21.79 -9.43
CA PRO A 179 -9.29 21.46 -8.79
C PRO A 179 -10.38 22.49 -9.00
N GLY A 180 -10.04 23.79 -9.09
CA GLY A 180 -11.01 24.86 -9.35
C GLY A 180 -11.60 24.76 -10.74
N GLU A 181 -10.73 24.71 -11.75
CA GLU A 181 -11.10 24.58 -13.15
C GLU A 181 -11.93 23.32 -13.42
N TYR A 182 -11.49 22.19 -12.86
CA TYR A 182 -12.18 20.90 -13.07
C TYR A 182 -13.54 20.86 -12.41
N GLY A 183 -13.65 21.33 -11.16
CA GLY A 183 -14.92 21.46 -10.47
C GLY A 183 -15.91 22.39 -11.19
N ASP A 184 -15.43 23.55 -11.67
CA ASP A 184 -16.24 24.50 -12.42
C ASP A 184 -16.72 23.92 -13.76
N MET A 185 -15.88 23.15 -14.46
CA MET A 185 -16.26 22.43 -15.68
C MET A 185 -17.43 21.48 -15.42
N ILE A 186 -17.34 20.65 -14.38
CA ILE A 186 -18.40 19.70 -14.00
C ILE A 186 -19.70 20.44 -13.65
N GLN A 187 -19.62 21.47 -12.82
CA GLN A 187 -20.81 22.25 -12.42
C GLN A 187 -21.48 22.91 -13.61
N ARG A 188 -20.71 23.53 -14.52
CA ARG A 188 -21.21 24.16 -15.73
C ARG A 188 -21.89 23.14 -16.64
N LEU A 189 -21.28 21.97 -16.83
CA LEU A 189 -21.85 20.91 -17.68
C LEU A 189 -23.20 20.42 -17.13
N LEU A 190 -23.28 20.12 -15.83
CA LEU A 190 -24.52 19.73 -15.15
C LEU A 190 -25.63 20.76 -15.31
N ASN A 191 -25.31 22.05 -15.32
CA ASN A 191 -26.25 23.13 -15.47
C ASN A 191 -26.67 23.41 -16.93
N SER A 192 -25.82 23.00 -17.90
CA SER A 192 -26.00 23.33 -19.32
C SER A 192 -26.67 22.23 -20.13
N VAL A 193 -26.53 20.97 -19.71
CA VAL A 193 -27.08 19.81 -20.42
C VAL A 193 -28.54 19.58 -20.00
N PRO A 194 -29.52 19.67 -20.91
CA PRO A 194 -30.96 19.67 -20.58
C PRO A 194 -31.44 18.36 -19.92
N ASN A 195 -30.79 17.24 -20.21
CA ASN A 195 -31.14 15.91 -19.68
C ASN A 195 -30.10 15.35 -18.70
N ALA A 196 -29.27 16.21 -18.08
CA ALA A 196 -28.25 15.83 -17.13
C ALA A 196 -28.81 15.04 -15.92
N ASP A 197 -30.03 15.34 -15.52
CA ASP A 197 -30.73 14.67 -14.42
C ASP A 197 -31.07 13.19 -14.67
N LYS A 198 -30.92 12.71 -15.92
CA LYS A 198 -31.15 11.31 -16.30
C LYS A 198 -29.93 10.43 -16.25
N ALA A 199 -28.77 10.98 -15.92
CA ALA A 199 -27.52 10.23 -15.85
C ALA A 199 -26.73 10.55 -14.57
N ILE A 200 -25.88 9.60 -14.14
CA ILE A 200 -24.88 9.82 -13.11
C ILE A 200 -23.64 10.42 -13.80
N PHE A 201 -23.11 11.50 -13.23
CA PHE A 201 -21.85 12.06 -13.71
C PHE A 201 -20.71 11.45 -12.92
N SER A 202 -19.75 10.90 -13.65
CA SER A 202 -18.53 10.24 -13.18
C SER A 202 -17.30 11.06 -13.56
N VAL A 203 -16.24 10.90 -12.79
CA VAL A 203 -14.94 11.51 -13.06
C VAL A 203 -13.84 10.49 -12.93
N HIS A 204 -12.78 10.67 -13.75
CA HIS A 204 -11.57 9.88 -13.79
C HIS A 204 -10.38 10.81 -13.91
N CYS A 205 -9.50 10.85 -12.92
CA CYS A 205 -8.41 11.81 -12.89
C CYS A 205 -7.06 11.11 -12.82
N HIS A 206 -6.17 11.43 -13.79
CA HIS A 206 -4.77 11.05 -13.73
C HIS A 206 -3.95 11.99 -12.84
N ASN A 207 -2.82 11.51 -12.35
CA ASN A 207 -2.06 12.13 -11.27
C ASN A 207 -0.76 12.81 -11.73
N ASP A 208 -0.67 13.22 -13.00
CA ASP A 208 0.55 13.77 -13.58
C ASP A 208 1.07 15.03 -12.86
N LEU A 209 0.17 15.87 -12.35
CA LEU A 209 0.49 17.03 -11.51
C LEU A 209 0.33 16.75 -10.00
N GLY A 210 0.04 15.51 -9.57
CA GLY A 210 -0.22 15.20 -8.17
C GLY A 210 -1.58 15.67 -7.65
N LEU A 211 -2.55 15.95 -8.54
CA LEU A 211 -3.84 16.56 -8.20
C LEU A 211 -5.04 15.64 -8.39
N ALA A 212 -4.86 14.37 -8.76
CA ALA A 212 -5.96 13.48 -9.13
C ALA A 212 -7.03 13.36 -8.03
N VAL A 213 -6.64 13.16 -6.78
CA VAL A 213 -7.59 13.09 -5.65
C VAL A 213 -8.26 14.44 -5.42
N ALA A 214 -7.51 15.53 -5.49
CA ALA A 214 -8.06 16.88 -5.29
C ALA A 214 -9.06 17.25 -6.40
N ASN A 215 -8.76 16.92 -7.65
CA ASN A 215 -9.67 17.11 -8.79
C ASN A 215 -10.96 16.29 -8.62
N SER A 216 -10.84 15.01 -8.25
CA SER A 216 -11.97 14.14 -8.00
C SER A 216 -12.86 14.67 -6.88
N LEU A 217 -12.28 15.13 -5.77
CA LEU A 217 -13.03 15.74 -4.66
C LEU A 217 -13.73 17.06 -5.07
N ALA A 218 -13.07 17.89 -5.89
CA ALA A 218 -13.68 19.11 -6.42
C ALA A 218 -14.87 18.80 -7.32
N ALA A 219 -14.76 17.77 -8.17
CA ALA A 219 -15.85 17.30 -9.02
C ALA A 219 -17.03 16.73 -8.21
N VAL A 220 -16.75 15.96 -7.16
CA VAL A 220 -17.79 15.44 -6.24
C VAL A 220 -18.53 16.60 -5.57
N LYS A 221 -17.81 17.63 -5.12
CA LYS A 221 -18.41 18.84 -4.56
C LYS A 221 -19.26 19.60 -5.58
N ALA A 222 -18.86 19.57 -6.85
CA ALA A 222 -19.58 20.20 -7.97
C ALA A 222 -20.81 19.41 -8.43
N GLY A 223 -21.00 18.15 -7.99
CA GLY A 223 -22.18 17.35 -8.27
C GLY A 223 -21.92 15.98 -8.91
N ALA A 224 -20.70 15.59 -9.19
CA ALA A 224 -20.38 14.22 -9.59
C ALA A 224 -20.77 13.21 -8.50
N ARG A 225 -21.26 12.03 -8.92
CA ARG A 225 -21.74 10.99 -8.01
C ARG A 225 -21.13 9.61 -8.28
N GLN A 226 -20.15 9.54 -9.16
CA GLN A 226 -19.23 8.41 -9.33
C GLN A 226 -17.80 8.92 -9.46
N VAL A 227 -16.85 8.19 -8.89
CA VAL A 227 -15.41 8.44 -9.09
C VAL A 227 -14.75 7.14 -9.50
N GLU A 228 -14.06 7.18 -10.64
CA GLU A 228 -13.12 6.13 -11.03
C GLU A 228 -11.79 6.36 -10.32
N CYS A 229 -11.28 5.35 -9.66
CA CYS A 229 -10.06 5.41 -8.88
C CYS A 229 -9.37 4.04 -8.84
N THR A 230 -8.18 3.97 -8.26
CA THR A 230 -7.45 2.71 -8.14
C THR A 230 -6.87 2.54 -6.74
N ILE A 231 -6.68 1.30 -6.33
CA ILE A 231 -5.93 0.99 -5.11
C ILE A 231 -4.49 1.50 -5.27
N ASN A 232 -3.99 2.18 -4.26
CA ASN A 232 -2.65 2.80 -4.21
C ASN A 232 -2.40 3.87 -5.28
N GLY A 233 -3.42 4.29 -6.01
CA GLY A 233 -3.29 5.24 -7.11
C GLY A 233 -2.55 4.67 -8.32
N LEU A 234 -2.55 3.34 -8.51
CA LEU A 234 -1.95 2.71 -9.69
C LEU A 234 -2.59 3.21 -10.98
N GLY A 235 -1.83 3.24 -12.07
CA GLY A 235 -2.33 3.64 -13.38
C GLY A 235 -1.23 4.08 -14.33
N GLU A 236 -1.65 4.48 -15.50
CA GLU A 236 -0.76 4.98 -16.56
C GLU A 236 0.08 6.17 -16.06
N ARG A 237 1.33 6.27 -16.46
CA ARG A 237 2.29 7.34 -16.13
C ARG A 237 2.47 7.55 -14.61
N ALA A 238 1.87 8.63 -14.04
CA ALA A 238 1.93 8.95 -12.61
C ALA A 238 0.78 8.34 -11.79
N GLY A 239 -0.10 7.58 -12.44
CA GLY A 239 -1.22 6.87 -11.81
C GLY A 239 -2.53 7.64 -11.82
N ASN A 240 -3.49 7.12 -11.08
CA ASN A 240 -4.86 7.60 -10.94
C ASN A 240 -5.13 8.21 -9.56
N ALA A 241 -6.33 8.72 -9.34
CA ALA A 241 -6.80 9.04 -8.00
C ALA A 241 -6.75 7.79 -7.11
N SER A 242 -6.14 7.91 -5.93
CA SER A 242 -6.08 6.82 -4.95
C SER A 242 -7.42 6.61 -4.27
N LEU A 243 -7.98 5.40 -4.34
CA LEU A 243 -9.25 5.04 -3.71
C LEU A 243 -9.23 5.34 -2.20
N GLU A 244 -8.21 4.89 -1.50
CA GLU A 244 -8.04 5.05 -0.06
C GLU A 244 -8.03 6.52 0.37
N GLU A 245 -7.37 7.38 -0.39
CA GLU A 245 -7.27 8.81 -0.09
C GLU A 245 -8.62 9.52 -0.32
N LEU A 246 -9.29 9.21 -1.44
CA LEU A 246 -10.60 9.72 -1.77
C LEU A 246 -11.64 9.35 -0.71
N VAL A 247 -11.76 8.06 -0.41
CA VAL A 247 -12.77 7.52 0.52
C VAL A 247 -12.56 8.07 1.93
N MET A 248 -11.30 8.11 2.40
CA MET A 248 -11.01 8.61 3.73
C MET A 248 -11.16 10.12 3.85
N ALA A 249 -10.92 10.90 2.79
CA ALA A 249 -11.22 12.32 2.76
C ALA A 249 -12.73 12.57 2.93
N ILE A 250 -13.57 11.84 2.19
CA ILE A 250 -15.05 11.94 2.29
C ILE A 250 -15.53 11.52 3.68
N ARG A 251 -15.05 10.39 4.20
CA ARG A 251 -15.41 9.88 5.52
C ARG A 251 -15.02 10.83 6.66
N THR A 252 -13.85 11.46 6.56
CA THR A 252 -13.32 12.34 7.60
C THR A 252 -13.95 13.72 7.56
N ARG A 253 -14.20 14.25 6.35
CA ARG A 253 -14.72 15.61 6.15
C ARG A 253 -16.21 15.62 5.78
N LYS A 254 -17.02 14.96 6.61
CA LYS A 254 -18.50 14.94 6.47
C LYS A 254 -19.14 16.32 6.49
N ASP A 255 -18.46 17.29 7.10
CA ASP A 255 -18.83 18.70 7.11
C ASP A 255 -18.82 19.33 5.70
N ILE A 256 -17.94 18.84 4.81
CA ILE A 256 -17.80 19.30 3.42
C ILE A 256 -18.48 18.33 2.44
N PHE A 257 -18.38 17.03 2.70
CA PHE A 257 -18.88 15.96 1.86
C PHE A 257 -19.98 15.18 2.63
N PRO A 258 -21.24 15.64 2.62
CA PRO A 258 -22.35 14.94 3.26
C PRO A 258 -22.81 13.73 2.44
N LEU A 259 -21.85 12.88 2.03
CA LEU A 259 -22.02 11.70 1.19
C LEU A 259 -21.58 10.44 1.93
N GLN A 260 -22.09 9.30 1.48
CA GLN A 260 -21.71 7.99 1.96
C GLN A 260 -21.13 7.15 0.83
N THR A 261 -20.30 6.17 1.16
CA THR A 261 -19.82 5.13 0.26
C THR A 261 -20.12 3.77 0.87
N HIS A 262 -20.17 2.71 0.07
CA HIS A 262 -20.32 1.35 0.56
C HIS A 262 -19.00 0.73 1.06
N ILE A 263 -17.90 1.47 1.00
CA ILE A 263 -16.58 0.97 1.34
C ILE A 263 -16.47 0.62 2.83
N ASP A 264 -16.12 -0.64 3.11
CA ASP A 264 -15.62 -1.07 4.41
C ASP A 264 -14.15 -0.64 4.55
N THR A 265 -13.95 0.51 5.18
CA THR A 265 -12.62 1.12 5.29
C THR A 265 -11.62 0.23 6.03
N THR A 266 -12.05 -0.71 6.87
CA THR A 266 -11.14 -1.65 7.55
C THR A 266 -10.45 -2.63 6.60
N GLN A 267 -10.94 -2.77 5.35
CA GLN A 267 -10.34 -3.58 4.30
C GLN A 267 -9.35 -2.79 3.41
N ILE A 268 -9.19 -1.48 3.62
CA ILE A 268 -8.29 -0.64 2.81
C ILE A 268 -6.85 -1.14 2.85
N VAL A 269 -6.25 -1.22 4.04
CA VAL A 269 -4.84 -1.65 4.20
C VAL A 269 -4.61 -3.10 3.76
N PRO A 270 -5.46 -4.08 4.10
CA PRO A 270 -5.35 -5.44 3.56
C PRO A 270 -5.37 -5.48 2.03
N THR A 271 -6.29 -4.74 1.38
CA THR A 271 -6.40 -4.68 -0.09
C THR A 271 -5.20 -3.98 -0.72
N SER A 272 -4.76 -2.87 -0.15
CA SER A 272 -3.54 -2.16 -0.59
C SER A 272 -2.31 -3.07 -0.58
N ARG A 273 -2.12 -3.84 0.49
CA ARG A 273 -1.01 -4.79 0.61
C ARG A 273 -1.10 -5.93 -0.41
N LEU A 274 -2.31 -6.45 -0.64
CA LEU A 274 -2.54 -7.48 -1.64
C LEU A 274 -2.15 -6.98 -3.03
N VAL A 275 -2.65 -5.80 -3.43
CA VAL A 275 -2.34 -5.21 -4.75
C VAL A 275 -0.85 -4.93 -4.88
N SER A 276 -0.21 -4.35 -3.85
CA SER A 276 1.23 -4.12 -3.84
C SER A 276 2.04 -5.42 -3.99
N SER A 277 1.63 -6.49 -3.30
CA SER A 277 2.29 -7.80 -3.38
C SER A 277 2.14 -8.46 -4.75
N VAL A 278 0.97 -8.35 -5.37
CA VAL A 278 0.68 -8.95 -6.68
C VAL A 278 1.39 -8.21 -7.80
N THR A 279 1.30 -6.88 -7.80
CA THR A 279 1.88 -6.04 -8.86
C THR A 279 3.39 -5.82 -8.72
N GLY A 280 3.95 -6.07 -7.55
CA GLY A 280 5.36 -5.76 -7.25
C GLY A 280 5.63 -4.26 -7.03
N PHE A 281 4.60 -3.41 -7.00
CA PHE A 281 4.73 -1.98 -6.73
C PHE A 281 4.67 -1.71 -5.23
N PRO A 282 5.79 -1.37 -4.56
CA PRO A 282 5.79 -1.12 -3.13
C PRO A 282 5.06 0.19 -2.81
N VAL A 283 4.27 0.17 -1.75
CA VAL A 283 3.65 1.38 -1.20
C VAL A 283 4.73 2.22 -0.53
N GLN A 284 4.83 3.50 -0.87
CA GLN A 284 5.76 4.41 -0.23
C GLN A 284 5.45 4.52 1.28
N PRO A 285 6.46 4.50 2.16
CA PRO A 285 6.23 4.56 3.61
C PRO A 285 5.40 5.76 4.07
N ASN A 286 5.54 6.90 3.41
CA ASN A 286 4.83 8.15 3.70
C ASN A 286 3.55 8.34 2.88
N LYS A 287 3.09 7.32 2.12
CA LYS A 287 1.82 7.43 1.40
C LYS A 287 0.67 7.60 2.39
N ALA A 288 -0.22 8.53 2.08
CA ALA A 288 -1.39 8.77 2.93
C ALA A 288 -2.21 7.47 3.11
N ILE A 289 -2.79 7.28 4.27
CA ILE A 289 -3.69 6.20 4.68
C ILE A 289 -3.00 4.82 4.78
N VAL A 290 -2.30 4.36 3.73
CA VAL A 290 -1.80 2.97 3.62
C VAL A 290 -0.29 2.84 3.81
N GLY A 291 0.45 3.94 3.82
CA GLY A 291 1.90 3.92 4.05
C GLY A 291 2.26 3.51 5.49
N ALA A 292 3.38 2.83 5.66
CA ALA A 292 3.83 2.33 6.97
C ALA A 292 3.97 3.44 8.03
N ASN A 293 4.23 4.67 7.59
CA ASN A 293 4.39 5.85 8.46
C ASN A 293 3.10 6.68 8.59
N ALA A 294 1.99 6.30 7.93
CA ALA A 294 0.79 7.12 7.91
C ALA A 294 0.20 7.41 9.30
N PHE A 295 0.45 6.52 10.26
CA PHE A 295 0.01 6.62 11.66
C PHE A 295 1.18 6.52 12.64
N ALA A 296 2.42 6.78 12.19
CA ALA A 296 3.60 6.75 13.03
C ALA A 296 4.00 8.16 13.45
N HIS A 297 4.36 8.31 14.72
CA HIS A 297 4.81 9.58 15.29
C HIS A 297 6.18 9.41 15.94
N GLU A 298 7.20 10.07 15.42
CA GLU A 298 8.56 10.03 15.94
C GLU A 298 8.89 11.28 16.79
N SER A 299 8.29 12.43 16.46
CA SER A 299 8.52 13.68 17.20
C SER A 299 8.02 13.58 18.63
N GLY A 300 8.88 13.88 19.62
CA GLY A 300 8.50 13.86 21.03
C GLY A 300 7.35 14.80 21.40
N ILE A 301 7.20 15.93 20.69
CA ILE A 301 6.08 16.86 20.88
C ILE A 301 4.77 16.23 20.42
N HIS A 302 4.78 15.53 19.26
CA HIS A 302 3.60 14.84 18.75
C HIS A 302 3.22 13.67 19.64
N GLN A 303 4.21 12.88 20.09
CA GLN A 303 3.99 11.74 20.99
C GLN A 303 3.38 12.20 22.33
N ASP A 304 3.88 13.27 22.93
CA ASP A 304 3.31 13.85 24.17
C ASP A 304 1.87 14.35 23.96
N GLY A 305 1.59 14.98 22.81
CA GLY A 305 0.23 15.40 22.45
C GLY A 305 -0.75 14.24 22.34
N ILE A 306 -0.38 13.19 21.62
CA ILE A 306 -1.20 11.98 21.41
C ILE A 306 -1.47 11.25 22.74
N LEU A 307 -0.46 11.11 23.60
CA LEU A 307 -0.61 10.48 24.92
C LEU A 307 -1.60 11.25 25.80
N LYS A 308 -1.69 12.57 25.64
CA LYS A 308 -2.65 13.41 26.36
C LYS A 308 -4.05 13.35 25.75
N PHE A 309 -4.14 13.47 24.42
CA PHE A 309 -5.39 13.40 23.68
C PHE A 309 -5.10 13.14 22.19
N ARG A 310 -5.52 11.99 21.69
CA ARG A 310 -5.16 11.47 20.38
C ARG A 310 -5.49 12.42 19.21
N GLU A 311 -6.64 13.10 19.29
CA GLU A 311 -7.10 14.03 18.25
C GLU A 311 -6.24 15.30 18.12
N THR A 312 -5.23 15.52 18.99
CA THR A 312 -4.28 16.63 18.83
C THR A 312 -3.46 16.53 17.54
N TYR A 313 -3.22 15.30 17.05
CA TYR A 313 -2.42 15.03 15.85
C TYR A 313 -3.00 13.95 14.93
N GLU A 314 -4.12 13.32 15.30
CA GLU A 314 -4.77 12.29 14.47
C GLU A 314 -6.19 12.72 14.11
N ILE A 315 -6.49 12.73 12.79
CA ILE A 315 -7.83 13.02 12.25
C ILE A 315 -8.65 11.76 12.01
N MET A 316 -8.04 10.58 12.12
CA MET A 316 -8.63 9.26 12.00
C MET A 316 -7.81 8.24 12.78
N LYS A 317 -8.38 7.09 13.10
CA LYS A 317 -7.68 6.02 13.81
C LYS A 317 -7.08 5.02 12.82
N ALA A 318 -5.94 4.43 13.17
CA ALA A 318 -5.29 3.40 12.36
C ALA A 318 -6.21 2.19 12.10
N GLU A 319 -6.99 1.81 13.11
CA GLU A 319 -7.94 0.71 13.06
C GLU A 319 -9.08 0.97 12.07
N ASP A 320 -9.46 2.23 11.84
CA ASP A 320 -10.50 2.61 10.88
C ASP A 320 -10.16 2.22 9.44
N VAL A 321 -8.88 2.03 9.13
CA VAL A 321 -8.39 1.67 7.80
C VAL A 321 -7.76 0.27 7.74
N GLY A 322 -7.82 -0.49 8.83
CA GLY A 322 -7.35 -1.88 8.90
C GLY A 322 -5.89 -2.06 9.32
N TRP A 323 -5.25 -1.05 9.92
CA TRP A 323 -4.01 -1.23 10.67
C TRP A 323 -4.32 -1.86 12.03
N SER A 324 -3.49 -2.82 12.48
CA SER A 324 -3.75 -3.55 13.73
C SER A 324 -3.51 -2.73 15.01
N THR A 325 -2.61 -1.75 14.97
CA THR A 325 -2.31 -0.81 16.08
C THR A 325 -1.45 0.36 15.59
N ASN A 326 -1.56 1.52 16.27
CA ASN A 326 -0.57 2.59 16.17
C ASN A 326 0.72 2.13 16.84
N LYS A 327 1.80 2.01 16.08
CA LYS A 327 3.13 1.87 16.67
C LYS A 327 3.66 3.26 17.00
N LEU A 328 3.78 3.58 18.29
CA LEU A 328 4.69 4.63 18.73
C LEU A 328 6.10 4.11 18.41
N SER A 329 6.62 4.47 17.24
CA SER A 329 7.99 4.16 16.89
C SER A 329 8.91 4.96 17.79
N LEU A 330 9.67 4.28 18.65
CA LEU A 330 10.70 4.93 19.44
C LEU A 330 11.95 5.15 18.57
N GLY A 331 12.46 6.36 18.55
CA GLY A 331 13.60 6.77 17.78
C GLY A 331 14.35 7.95 18.38
N LYS A 332 15.30 8.47 17.62
CA LYS A 332 16.17 9.60 18.03
C LYS A 332 15.42 10.81 18.57
N LEU A 333 14.24 11.11 18.03
CA LEU A 333 13.43 12.28 18.41
C LEU A 333 12.43 12.00 19.55
N SER A 334 12.27 10.72 19.97
CA SER A 334 11.34 10.35 21.04
C SER A 334 11.74 10.96 22.38
N GLY A 335 10.75 11.52 23.07
CA GLY A 335 10.88 12.13 24.39
C GLY A 335 10.69 11.13 25.54
N ARG A 336 10.89 11.61 26.78
CA ARG A 336 10.74 10.79 28.00
C ARG A 336 9.33 10.22 28.18
N ALA A 337 8.29 10.97 27.78
CA ALA A 337 6.90 10.52 27.89
C ALA A 337 6.63 9.29 27.02
N ALA A 338 7.07 9.29 25.76
CA ALA A 338 6.92 8.15 24.85
C ALA A 338 7.74 6.93 25.30
N PHE A 339 8.97 7.14 25.77
CA PHE A 339 9.81 6.10 26.32
C PHE A 339 9.16 5.47 27.57
N SER A 340 8.64 6.28 28.51
CA SER A 340 7.92 5.82 29.70
C SER A 340 6.67 5.01 29.32
N ALA A 341 5.84 5.55 28.43
CA ALA A 341 4.62 4.87 28.00
C ALA A 341 4.90 3.51 27.37
N ARG A 342 5.95 3.41 26.52
CA ARG A 342 6.31 2.13 25.91
C ARG A 342 6.84 1.11 26.91
N LEU A 343 7.61 1.58 27.91
CA LEU A 343 8.07 0.70 29.00
C LEU A 343 6.92 0.20 29.86
N GLU A 344 5.93 1.06 30.15
CA GLU A 344 4.71 0.65 30.87
C GLU A 344 3.91 -0.38 30.09
N GLU A 345 3.76 -0.23 28.75
CA GLU A 345 3.14 -1.23 27.88
C GLU A 345 3.88 -2.59 27.90
N LEU A 346 5.21 -2.55 28.05
CA LEU A 346 6.06 -3.73 28.17
C LEU A 346 6.11 -4.30 29.60
N GLY A 347 5.37 -3.69 30.54
CA GLY A 347 5.35 -4.09 31.94
C GLY A 347 6.65 -3.77 32.71
N ILE A 348 7.46 -2.84 32.19
CA ILE A 348 8.73 -2.44 32.79
C ILE A 348 8.52 -1.20 33.67
N SER A 349 8.92 -1.29 34.94
CA SER A 349 8.88 -0.18 35.89
C SER A 349 10.24 0.00 36.57
N PHE A 350 10.55 1.25 36.98
CA PHE A 350 11.77 1.59 37.70
C PHE A 350 11.46 1.90 39.16
N GLU A 351 12.36 1.52 40.06
CA GLU A 351 12.21 1.81 41.50
C GLU A 351 12.54 3.28 41.83
N SER A 352 13.36 3.92 41.00
CA SER A 352 13.78 5.31 41.19
C SER A 352 13.77 6.15 39.90
N LYS A 353 13.63 7.47 40.09
CA LYS A 353 13.73 8.43 38.97
C LYS A 353 15.13 8.46 38.35
N ASP A 354 16.15 8.12 39.10
CA ASP A 354 17.54 8.10 38.64
C ASP A 354 17.80 6.91 37.73
N GLU A 355 17.25 5.72 38.02
CA GLU A 355 17.29 4.57 37.12
C GLU A 355 16.58 4.84 35.79
N PHE A 356 15.40 5.44 35.84
CA PHE A 356 14.70 5.88 34.63
C PHE A 356 15.55 6.84 33.78
N ASN A 357 16.19 7.84 34.43
CA ASN A 357 17.04 8.80 33.73
C ASN A 357 18.26 8.14 33.08
N GLN A 358 18.88 7.17 33.74
CA GLN A 358 20.01 6.39 33.20
C GLN A 358 19.55 5.53 32.01
N ALA A 359 18.43 4.84 32.13
CA ALA A 359 17.84 4.07 31.05
C ALA A 359 17.49 4.95 29.84
N PHE A 360 16.91 6.15 30.10
CA PHE A 360 16.60 7.10 29.04
C PHE A 360 17.85 7.67 28.35
N ALA A 361 18.93 7.94 29.08
CA ALA A 361 20.20 8.37 28.48
C ALA A 361 20.77 7.30 27.55
N ARG A 362 20.79 6.03 28.00
CA ARG A 362 21.21 4.89 27.17
C ARG A 362 20.31 4.69 25.95
N PHE A 363 19.00 4.86 26.12
CA PHE A 363 18.06 4.83 25.00
C PHE A 363 18.42 5.89 23.96
N LYS A 364 18.76 7.11 24.36
CA LYS A 364 19.17 8.17 23.43
C LYS A 364 20.46 7.82 22.70
N ASP A 365 21.45 7.28 23.41
CA ASP A 365 22.70 6.82 22.82
C ASP A 365 22.49 5.66 21.81
N LEU A 366 21.57 4.76 22.11
CA LEU A 366 21.18 3.68 21.21
C LEU A 366 20.44 4.22 19.97
N ALA A 367 19.49 5.14 20.18
CA ALA A 367 18.70 5.74 19.13
C ALA A 367 19.52 6.65 18.18
N ASP A 368 20.65 7.18 18.64
CA ASP A 368 21.61 7.91 17.79
C ASP A 368 22.41 6.96 16.86
N LYS A 369 22.55 5.70 17.27
CA LYS A 369 23.33 4.68 16.54
C LYS A 369 22.46 3.72 15.72
N LYS A 370 21.17 3.67 15.98
CA LYS A 370 20.23 2.70 15.43
C LYS A 370 19.09 3.40 14.71
N ARG A 371 18.79 2.95 13.49
CA ARG A 371 17.70 3.52 12.68
C ARG A 371 16.32 3.15 13.21
N GLU A 372 16.18 1.98 13.82
CA GLU A 372 14.91 1.46 14.34
C GLU A 372 15.13 0.80 15.70
N ILE A 373 14.34 1.17 16.70
CA ILE A 373 14.40 0.64 18.07
C ILE A 373 13.24 -0.34 18.26
N PHE A 374 13.55 -1.56 18.60
CA PHE A 374 12.58 -2.63 18.88
C PHE A 374 12.34 -2.77 20.38
N ASP A 375 11.24 -3.43 20.76
CA ASP A 375 10.88 -3.67 22.15
C ASP A 375 11.95 -4.46 22.91
N GLU A 376 12.57 -5.41 22.22
CA GLU A 376 13.67 -6.23 22.75
C GLU A 376 14.91 -5.39 23.08
N ASP A 377 15.14 -4.30 22.33
CA ASP A 377 16.23 -3.37 22.64
C ASP A 377 15.97 -2.62 23.93
N LEU A 378 14.72 -2.23 24.16
CA LEU A 378 14.31 -1.56 25.39
C LEU A 378 14.44 -2.52 26.58
N GLN A 379 14.04 -3.79 26.41
CA GLN A 379 14.19 -4.81 27.45
C GLN A 379 15.66 -5.08 27.77
N ALA A 380 16.52 -5.22 26.75
CA ALA A 380 17.97 -5.39 26.92
C ALA A 380 18.60 -4.20 27.65
N LEU A 381 18.22 -2.99 27.23
CA LEU A 381 18.74 -1.74 27.79
C LEU A 381 18.39 -1.58 29.30
N VAL A 382 17.22 -2.05 29.72
CA VAL A 382 16.79 -2.02 31.12
C VAL A 382 17.45 -3.18 31.91
N SER A 383 17.58 -4.36 31.31
CA SER A 383 18.24 -5.51 31.92
C SER A 383 19.72 -5.23 32.20
N ASP A 384 20.41 -4.51 31.33
CA ASP A 384 21.81 -4.08 31.51
C ASP A 384 21.99 -3.09 32.69
N VAL A 385 20.95 -2.36 33.07
CA VAL A 385 20.97 -1.50 34.26
C VAL A 385 20.92 -2.32 35.55
N GLN A 386 20.32 -3.53 35.48
CA GLN A 386 20.12 -4.42 36.64
C GLN A 386 21.20 -5.50 36.78
N ILE A 387 22.04 -5.74 35.74
CA ILE A 387 23.07 -6.80 35.74
C ILE A 387 24.45 -6.20 35.46
N GLY A 388 25.14 -5.82 36.51
CA GLY A 388 26.57 -5.59 36.47
C GLY A 388 27.34 -6.91 36.59
N THR A 389 27.60 -7.65 35.49
CA THR A 389 28.70 -8.61 35.37
C THR A 389 28.96 -8.93 33.91
N GLU A 390 30.18 -8.64 33.44
CA GLU A 390 30.71 -8.86 32.09
C GLU A 390 31.03 -10.36 31.77
N ASP A 391 30.74 -11.31 32.67
CA ASP A 391 31.30 -12.68 32.62
C ASP A 391 30.63 -13.65 31.64
N ASP A 392 29.49 -13.33 31.04
CA ASP A 392 28.78 -14.28 30.16
C ASP A 392 28.65 -13.84 28.68
N ALA A 393 29.31 -12.76 28.28
CA ALA A 393 29.25 -12.27 26.91
C ALA A 393 30.04 -13.16 25.94
N ILE A 394 29.40 -13.58 24.85
CA ILE A 394 30.08 -14.29 23.76
C ILE A 394 30.62 -13.25 22.77
N THR A 395 31.90 -13.35 22.43
CA THR A 395 32.54 -12.41 21.48
C THR A 395 33.26 -13.15 20.35
N VAL A 396 33.12 -12.63 19.11
CA VAL A 396 33.82 -13.14 17.93
C VAL A 396 35.27 -12.64 17.98
N LYS A 397 36.24 -13.56 17.91
CA LYS A 397 37.70 -13.28 17.89
C LYS A 397 38.27 -13.28 16.48
N SER A 398 37.92 -14.29 15.69
CA SER A 398 38.32 -14.39 14.28
C SER A 398 37.27 -15.14 13.48
N LEU A 399 37.17 -14.80 12.22
CA LEU A 399 36.31 -15.43 11.24
C LEU A 399 37.10 -15.58 9.94
N GLU A 400 37.09 -16.78 9.38
CA GLU A 400 37.60 -17.07 8.03
C GLU A 400 36.51 -17.76 7.25
N VAL A 401 36.20 -17.27 6.04
CA VAL A 401 35.17 -17.84 5.16
C VAL A 401 35.79 -18.12 3.81
N LEU A 402 35.71 -19.37 3.39
CA LEU A 402 36.16 -19.83 2.07
C LEU A 402 34.97 -20.12 1.19
N SER A 403 34.76 -19.29 0.17
CA SER A 403 33.70 -19.48 -0.83
C SER A 403 34.31 -19.64 -2.22
N LYS A 404 33.99 -20.74 -2.91
CA LYS A 404 34.45 -21.02 -4.28
C LYS A 404 33.23 -21.40 -5.13
N THR A 405 33.18 -20.88 -6.35
CA THR A 405 32.12 -21.22 -7.30
C THR A 405 32.00 -22.73 -7.52
N GLY A 406 30.83 -23.30 -7.32
CA GLY A 406 30.56 -24.73 -7.51
C GLY A 406 30.92 -25.62 -6.32
N GLN A 407 31.33 -25.04 -5.18
CA GLN A 407 31.56 -25.75 -3.92
C GLN A 407 30.76 -25.11 -2.79
N LEU A 408 30.40 -25.92 -1.79
CA LEU A 408 29.76 -25.40 -0.59
C LEU A 408 30.71 -24.47 0.16
N PRO A 409 30.29 -23.27 0.55
CA PRO A 409 31.10 -22.39 1.40
C PRO A 409 31.42 -23.05 2.73
N MET A 410 32.60 -22.73 3.27
CA MET A 410 33.10 -23.21 4.57
C MET A 410 33.48 -22.03 5.42
N ALA A 411 33.06 -21.99 6.68
CA ALA A 411 33.41 -20.99 7.66
C ALA A 411 34.18 -21.64 8.83
N GLN A 412 35.28 -21.01 9.23
CA GLN A 412 35.99 -21.30 10.46
C GLN A 412 35.88 -20.10 11.38
N ILE A 413 35.38 -20.31 12.60
CA ILE A 413 35.14 -19.24 13.57
C ILE A 413 35.83 -19.53 14.91
N CYS A 414 36.38 -18.49 15.52
CA CYS A 414 36.82 -18.51 16.91
C CYS A 414 35.97 -17.53 17.73
N ILE A 415 35.35 -18.02 18.78
CA ILE A 415 34.58 -17.21 19.73
C ILE A 415 35.19 -17.33 21.13
N ARG A 416 35.11 -16.24 21.91
CA ARG A 416 35.40 -16.26 23.34
C ARG A 416 34.14 -16.39 24.12
N TYR A 417 34.07 -17.41 24.99
CA TYR A 417 32.95 -17.68 25.89
C TYR A 417 33.48 -18.25 27.21
N LYS A 418 33.06 -17.70 28.35
CA LYS A 418 33.54 -18.05 29.70
C LYS A 418 35.08 -18.03 29.80
N ASP A 419 35.66 -16.91 29.34
CA ASP A 419 37.13 -16.66 29.32
C ASP A 419 37.95 -17.69 28.57
N LYS A 420 37.35 -18.54 27.73
CA LYS A 420 38.01 -19.50 26.88
C LYS A 420 37.72 -19.26 25.41
N ASP A 421 38.72 -19.46 24.60
CA ASP A 421 38.58 -19.40 23.15
C ASP A 421 38.17 -20.78 22.63
N HIS A 422 37.09 -20.81 21.84
CA HIS A 422 36.52 -21.99 21.22
C HIS A 422 36.53 -21.84 19.71
N GLN A 423 36.93 -22.88 18.99
CA GLN A 423 37.01 -22.88 17.52
C GLN A 423 36.15 -23.99 16.94
N SER A 424 35.54 -23.70 15.79
CA SER A 424 34.83 -24.69 14.98
C SER A 424 34.88 -24.33 13.51
N GLU A 425 34.57 -25.32 12.66
CA GLU A 425 34.33 -25.13 11.23
C GLU A 425 33.06 -25.82 10.79
N ALA A 426 32.37 -25.23 9.82
CA ALA A 426 31.18 -25.82 9.20
C ALA A 426 31.05 -25.38 7.75
N SER A 427 30.36 -26.17 6.94
CA SER A 427 29.88 -25.79 5.63
C SER A 427 28.39 -25.40 5.70
N GLY A 428 27.92 -24.67 4.71
CA GLY A 428 26.53 -24.26 4.57
C GLY A 428 26.15 -24.02 3.12
N ASP A 429 24.86 -23.80 2.85
CA ASP A 429 24.34 -23.51 1.53
C ASP A 429 24.81 -22.14 0.99
N GLY A 430 25.19 -21.24 1.92
CA GLY A 430 25.79 -19.93 1.66
C GLY A 430 26.82 -19.56 2.71
N ALA A 431 27.59 -18.48 2.47
CA ALA A 431 28.64 -18.01 3.39
C ALA A 431 28.10 -17.73 4.80
N VAL A 432 26.93 -17.08 4.89
CA VAL A 432 26.25 -16.75 6.17
C VAL A 432 25.76 -18.02 6.87
N ASP A 433 25.19 -18.96 6.13
CA ASP A 433 24.73 -20.23 6.66
C ASP A 433 25.89 -21.05 7.23
N ALA A 434 27.03 -21.10 6.53
CA ALA A 434 28.25 -21.73 7.02
C ALA A 434 28.74 -21.12 8.36
N ILE A 435 28.65 -19.79 8.51
CA ILE A 435 29.00 -19.06 9.74
C ILE A 435 28.07 -19.47 10.89
N PHE A 436 26.74 -19.44 10.66
CA PHE A 436 25.76 -19.78 11.68
C PHE A 436 25.89 -21.25 12.10
N ASN A 437 26.08 -22.16 11.15
CA ASN A 437 26.34 -23.57 11.42
C ASN A 437 27.63 -23.78 12.24
N ALA A 438 28.67 -23.00 11.98
CA ALA A 438 29.91 -23.07 12.76
C ALA A 438 29.70 -22.57 14.21
N ILE A 439 28.89 -21.51 14.40
CA ILE A 439 28.55 -21.02 15.75
C ILE A 439 27.71 -22.06 16.49
N GLU A 440 26.68 -22.64 15.84
CA GLU A 440 25.82 -23.66 16.43
C GLU A 440 26.56 -24.92 16.87
N LYS A 441 27.62 -25.30 16.19
CA LYS A 441 28.49 -26.42 16.65
C LYS A 441 29.20 -26.13 17.99
N LEU A 442 29.48 -24.86 18.28
CA LEU A 442 30.09 -24.45 19.56
C LEU A 442 29.03 -24.21 20.64
N ILE A 443 27.90 -23.69 20.22
CA ILE A 443 26.84 -23.25 21.11
C ILE A 443 25.53 -23.84 20.61
N THR A 444 25.27 -25.11 20.92
CA THR A 444 24.00 -25.74 20.55
C THR A 444 22.84 -24.97 21.18
N SER A 445 22.20 -24.14 20.37
CA SER A 445 21.15 -23.22 20.86
C SER A 445 19.75 -23.80 20.79
N GLU A 446 19.51 -24.71 19.85
CA GLU A 446 18.17 -25.21 19.47
C GLU A 446 17.22 -24.08 19.07
N THR A 447 17.75 -23.01 18.48
CA THR A 447 16.96 -21.87 18.01
C THR A 447 16.61 -22.00 16.54
N THR A 448 15.49 -21.36 16.14
CA THR A 448 15.07 -21.22 14.75
C THR A 448 15.33 -19.79 14.29
N LEU A 449 16.00 -19.63 13.15
CA LEU A 449 16.21 -18.33 12.53
C LEU A 449 14.90 -17.86 11.86
N GLN A 450 14.31 -16.77 12.38
CA GLN A 450 13.06 -16.17 11.88
C GLN A 450 13.30 -15.03 10.90
N LEU A 451 14.40 -14.29 11.06
CA LEU A 451 14.73 -13.14 10.22
C LEU A 451 16.26 -13.00 10.12
N TYR A 452 16.71 -12.73 8.90
CA TYR A 452 18.03 -12.21 8.60
C TYR A 452 17.89 -10.99 7.70
N SER A 453 18.35 -9.83 8.16
CA SER A 453 18.25 -8.57 7.44
C SER A 453 19.57 -7.82 7.45
N VAL A 454 19.94 -7.26 6.30
CA VAL A 454 21.15 -6.47 6.12
C VAL A 454 20.77 -5.07 5.67
N ASN A 455 21.21 -4.05 6.40
CA ASN A 455 20.99 -2.65 6.07
C ASN A 455 22.35 -1.96 5.87
N ALA A 456 22.50 -1.17 4.81
CA ALA A 456 23.64 -0.29 4.63
C ALA A 456 23.46 0.97 5.49
N VAL A 457 24.44 1.28 6.33
CA VAL A 457 24.38 2.44 7.25
C VAL A 457 25.04 3.68 6.65
N THR A 458 26.00 3.49 5.73
CA THR A 458 26.75 4.58 5.06
C THR A 458 26.82 4.34 3.56
N GLU A 459 27.06 5.39 2.76
CA GLU A 459 27.30 5.28 1.33
C GLU A 459 28.81 5.09 1.04
N GLY A 460 29.15 4.27 0.03
CA GLY A 460 30.51 4.03 -0.42
C GLY A 460 30.93 2.56 -0.37
N THR A 461 32.13 2.25 -0.88
CA THR A 461 32.69 0.87 -0.94
C THR A 461 33.19 0.37 0.41
N ASP A 462 33.33 1.25 1.39
CA ASP A 462 33.72 1.03 2.79
C ASP A 462 32.54 1.24 3.75
N SER A 463 31.31 1.17 3.22
CA SER A 463 30.10 1.36 4.03
C SER A 463 29.99 0.30 5.12
N GLN A 464 29.60 0.74 6.32
CA GLN A 464 29.25 -0.17 7.41
C GLN A 464 27.91 -0.84 7.12
N GLY A 465 27.91 -2.18 7.14
CA GLY A 465 26.70 -2.99 7.10
C GLY A 465 26.19 -3.28 8.51
N GLU A 466 24.92 -3.02 8.77
CA GLU A 466 24.25 -3.47 9.98
C GLU A 466 23.44 -4.73 9.67
N VAL A 467 23.64 -5.77 10.47
CA VAL A 467 22.92 -7.04 10.35
C VAL A 467 22.02 -7.22 11.57
N THR A 468 20.75 -7.55 11.31
CA THR A 468 19.80 -7.97 12.33
C THR A 468 19.48 -9.45 12.15
N VAL A 469 19.62 -10.23 13.21
CA VAL A 469 19.25 -11.65 13.30
C VAL A 469 18.13 -11.80 14.32
N ARG A 470 17.03 -12.48 13.95
CA ARG A 470 15.94 -12.84 14.86
C ARG A 470 15.95 -14.34 15.08
N LEU A 471 16.13 -14.76 16.33
CA LEU A 471 16.09 -16.16 16.75
C LEU A 471 14.85 -16.43 17.59
N GLU A 472 14.26 -17.63 17.43
CA GLU A 472 13.14 -18.12 18.24
C GLU A 472 13.53 -19.42 18.90
N LYS A 473 13.18 -19.58 20.19
CA LYS A 473 13.27 -20.82 20.95
C LYS A 473 12.09 -20.91 21.91
N GLU A 474 11.29 -21.97 21.81
CA GLU A 474 10.15 -22.24 22.71
C GLU A 474 9.16 -21.07 22.83
N GLY A 475 8.88 -20.39 21.69
CA GLY A 475 7.99 -19.22 21.64
C GLY A 475 8.64 -17.90 22.07
N ARG A 476 9.89 -17.92 22.53
CA ARG A 476 10.67 -16.71 22.85
C ARG A 476 11.42 -16.23 21.63
N ILE A 477 11.22 -14.97 21.26
CA ILE A 477 11.84 -14.32 20.11
C ILE A 477 12.86 -13.28 20.60
N ILE A 478 14.07 -13.33 20.07
CA ILE A 478 15.18 -12.41 20.39
C ILE A 478 15.77 -11.85 19.10
N ASN A 479 16.06 -10.55 19.08
CA ASN A 479 16.80 -9.90 18.01
C ASN A 479 18.24 -9.64 18.47
N GLY A 480 19.21 -10.14 17.70
CA GLY A 480 20.61 -9.81 17.85
C GLY A 480 21.08 -8.89 16.73
N GLN A 481 22.04 -8.05 17.00
CA GLN A 481 22.59 -7.10 16.03
C GLN A 481 24.10 -7.12 16.02
N GLY A 482 24.64 -6.85 14.82
CA GLY A 482 26.05 -6.69 14.61
C GLY A 482 26.32 -5.68 13.49
N ALA A 483 27.32 -4.84 13.68
CA ALA A 483 27.75 -3.87 12.67
C ALA A 483 29.25 -4.05 12.40
N ASP A 484 29.61 -4.03 11.13
CA ASP A 484 30.98 -4.08 10.65
C ASP A 484 31.06 -3.60 9.20
N THR A 485 32.26 -3.24 8.73
CA THR A 485 32.53 -3.02 7.30
C THR A 485 32.49 -4.33 6.50
N ASP A 486 32.76 -5.47 7.16
CA ASP A 486 32.56 -6.80 6.61
C ASP A 486 31.21 -7.38 7.04
N ILE A 487 30.29 -7.55 6.07
CA ILE A 487 28.94 -8.08 6.30
C ILE A 487 28.96 -9.50 6.91
N LEU A 488 29.96 -10.33 6.58
CA LEU A 488 30.07 -11.67 7.14
C LEU A 488 30.45 -11.61 8.63
N LEU A 489 31.34 -10.69 9.00
CA LEU A 489 31.67 -10.45 10.40
C LEU A 489 30.52 -9.79 11.17
N ALA A 490 29.80 -8.84 10.53
CA ALA A 490 28.59 -8.26 11.10
C ALA A 490 27.53 -9.34 11.37
N SER A 491 27.35 -10.31 10.44
CA SER A 491 26.43 -11.44 10.59
C SER A 491 26.81 -12.35 11.75
N ALA A 492 28.09 -12.68 11.90
CA ALA A 492 28.59 -13.47 13.03
C ALA A 492 28.34 -12.75 14.37
N LYS A 493 28.63 -11.44 14.43
CA LYS A 493 28.38 -10.61 15.61
C LYS A 493 26.90 -10.56 15.97
N ALA A 494 26.01 -10.39 14.98
CA ALA A 494 24.56 -10.36 15.20
C ALA A 494 24.04 -11.69 15.77
N TYR A 495 24.48 -12.81 15.21
CA TYR A 495 24.07 -14.14 15.67
C TYR A 495 24.55 -14.42 17.10
N VAL A 496 25.81 -14.14 17.39
CA VAL A 496 26.41 -14.31 18.72
C VAL A 496 25.72 -13.40 19.76
N ASN A 497 25.37 -12.17 19.37
CA ASN A 497 24.62 -11.25 20.21
C ASN A 497 23.22 -11.80 20.56
N ALA A 498 22.48 -12.32 19.57
CA ALA A 498 21.19 -12.96 19.79
C ALA A 498 21.30 -14.15 20.75
N LEU A 499 22.32 -15.00 20.59
CA LEU A 499 22.56 -16.15 21.49
C LEU A 499 22.91 -15.72 22.92
N THR A 500 23.69 -14.66 23.09
CA THR A 500 24.02 -14.08 24.40
C THR A 500 22.76 -13.61 25.11
N LEU A 501 21.90 -12.85 24.41
CA LEU A 501 20.62 -12.39 24.93
C LEU A 501 19.62 -13.53 25.21
N MET A 502 19.64 -14.60 24.40
CA MET A 502 18.79 -15.79 24.62
C MET A 502 19.18 -16.55 25.90
N ARG A 503 20.47 -16.58 26.25
CA ARG A 503 20.99 -17.31 27.43
C ARG A 503 20.83 -16.57 28.74
N ASN A 504 20.79 -15.24 28.68
CA ASN A 504 20.56 -14.40 29.84
C ASN A 504 19.06 -14.02 29.95
N PRO A 505 18.22 -14.84 30.60
CA PRO A 505 16.84 -14.48 30.84
C PRO A 505 16.84 -13.44 31.97
N GLY A 506 16.94 -12.15 31.63
CA GLY A 506 16.45 -11.12 32.52
C GLY A 506 15.05 -11.54 32.96
N ARG A 507 14.69 -11.36 34.22
CA ARG A 507 13.42 -11.82 34.79
C ARG A 507 12.26 -11.39 33.90
N LEU A 508 11.73 -12.31 33.09
CA LEU A 508 10.50 -12.13 32.33
C LEU A 508 9.39 -11.82 33.32
N HIS A 509 8.67 -10.74 33.08
CA HIS A 509 7.42 -10.48 33.81
C HIS A 509 6.48 -11.66 33.61
N PRO A 510 5.79 -12.17 34.66
CA PRO A 510 4.96 -13.38 34.60
C PRO A 510 3.84 -13.38 33.56
N GLN A 511 3.51 -12.22 32.97
CA GLN A 511 2.47 -12.06 31.94
C GLN A 511 2.95 -12.34 30.51
N LEU A 512 4.26 -12.55 30.26
CA LEU A 512 4.81 -12.91 28.94
C LEU A 512 4.99 -14.44 28.78
N GLY A 513 4.64 -15.21 29.77
CA GLY A 513 4.60 -16.67 29.76
C GLY A 513 3.17 -17.17 29.67
N GLY A 514 2.66 -17.33 28.43
CA GLY A 514 1.48 -18.18 28.22
C GLY A 514 0.21 -17.47 27.74
N VAL A 515 -0.21 -17.78 26.66
CA VAL A 515 -1.26 -18.61 26.07
C VAL A 515 -1.20 -18.47 24.58
#